data_79c2f5d7a5e7c3102f55871d047620d0
#
_entry.id   79c2f5d7a5e7c3102f55871d047620d0
#
_cell.length_a   1.000
_cell.length_b   1.000
_cell.length_c   1.000
_cell.angle_alpha   90.00
_cell.angle_beta   90.00
_cell.angle_gamma   90.00
#
_symmetry.space_group_name_H-M   'P 1'
#
loop_
_entity.id
_entity.type
_entity.pdbx_description
1 polymer ?
#
loop_
_entity_poly.entity_id
_entity_poly.type
_entity_poly.pdbx_seq_one_letter_code
_entity_poly.pdbx_strand_id
1 'polypeptide(L)'
;MLEVKHLTVRSKEGRLLVRDVSFTLTPGEPLGLTGASGSGKTTIIKAVMGILPYGCAIEEGEILLDGQSLEGLSARKRREYCGTVLGFIPQSPMTAFDPHMRIGAQMVQTFRLRLNLSKDKAQALAREQLLAVNLEDAE
;
A
#
# COMPACT_ATOMS: atom_id res chain seq x y z
N MET A 1 15.28 -1.84 2.69
CA MET A 1 14.99 -2.99 3.58
C MET A 1 13.77 -2.66 4.42
N LEU A 2 12.78 -3.57 4.52
CA LEU A 2 11.62 -3.42 5.41
C LEU A 2 11.77 -4.42 6.58
N GLU A 3 11.66 -3.92 7.79
CA GLU A 3 11.68 -4.75 9.00
C GLU A 3 10.36 -4.58 9.75
N VAL A 4 9.78 -5.68 10.16
CA VAL A 4 8.61 -5.73 11.06
C VAL A 4 9.06 -6.45 12.32
N LYS A 5 8.89 -5.82 13.47
CA LYS A 5 9.37 -6.34 14.77
C LYS A 5 8.21 -6.42 15.76
N HIS A 6 7.93 -7.62 16.24
CA HIS A 6 6.94 -7.88 17.30
C HIS A 6 5.55 -7.26 17.04
N LEU A 7 5.13 -7.21 15.75
CA LEU A 7 3.89 -6.56 15.35
C LEU A 7 2.67 -7.25 15.97
N THR A 8 1.95 -6.50 16.78
CA THR A 8 0.65 -6.88 17.36
C THR A 8 -0.41 -5.86 16.94
N VAL A 9 -1.50 -6.32 16.32
CA VAL A 9 -2.61 -5.46 15.88
C VAL A 9 -3.89 -5.89 16.56
N ARG A 10 -4.63 -4.92 17.11
CA ARG A 10 -5.91 -5.14 17.80
C ARG A 10 -7.02 -4.23 17.28
N SER A 11 -8.26 -4.72 17.32
CA SER A 11 -9.44 -3.89 17.09
C SER A 11 -9.87 -3.16 18.36
N LYS A 12 -10.71 -2.12 18.23
CA LYS A 12 -11.28 -1.38 19.38
C LYS A 12 -12.14 -2.26 20.31
N GLU A 13 -12.73 -3.33 19.74
CA GLU A 13 -13.50 -4.31 20.54
C GLU A 13 -12.58 -5.29 21.30
N GLY A 14 -11.26 -5.07 21.27
CA GLY A 14 -10.29 -5.91 21.95
C GLY A 14 -9.90 -7.18 21.20
N ARG A 15 -10.39 -7.40 19.96
CA ARG A 15 -10.05 -8.60 19.17
C ARG A 15 -8.61 -8.51 18.67
N LEU A 16 -7.84 -9.53 18.96
CA LEU A 16 -6.48 -9.70 18.45
C LEU A 16 -6.54 -10.14 16.98
N LEU A 17 -5.93 -9.35 16.08
CA LEU A 17 -5.92 -9.55 14.63
C LEU A 17 -4.57 -10.09 14.14
N VAL A 18 -3.48 -9.62 14.74
CA VAL A 18 -2.10 -10.07 14.50
C VAL A 18 -1.43 -10.15 15.85
N ARG A 19 -0.62 -11.18 16.08
CA ARG A 19 0.05 -11.43 17.35
C ARG A 19 1.54 -11.67 17.14
N ASP A 20 2.37 -10.78 17.66
CA ASP A 20 3.83 -10.91 17.77
C ASP A 20 4.50 -11.41 16.48
N VAL A 21 4.26 -10.73 15.35
CA VAL A 21 4.81 -11.10 14.05
C VAL A 21 6.07 -10.29 13.77
N SER A 22 7.16 -11.01 13.44
CA SER A 22 8.43 -10.41 13.04
C SER A 22 8.93 -11.00 11.74
N PHE A 23 9.40 -10.16 10.83
CA PHE A 23 10.08 -10.56 9.59
C PHE A 23 10.88 -9.41 9.00
N THR A 24 11.79 -9.76 8.10
CA THR A 24 12.57 -8.79 7.32
C THR A 24 12.39 -9.06 5.84
N LEU A 25 12.18 -8.02 5.05
CA LEU A 25 12.16 -8.08 3.59
C LEU A 25 13.41 -7.38 3.06
N THR A 26 14.29 -8.18 2.49
CA THR A 26 15.53 -7.70 1.87
C THR A 26 15.25 -7.23 0.43
N PRO A 27 15.89 -6.15 -0.05
CA PRO A 27 15.74 -5.73 -1.44
C PRO A 27 16.09 -6.86 -2.43
N GLY A 28 15.21 -7.08 -3.40
CA GLY A 28 15.38 -8.13 -4.42
C GLY A 28 14.96 -9.53 -3.99
N GLU A 29 14.58 -9.75 -2.75
CA GLU A 29 14.14 -11.06 -2.25
C GLU A 29 12.61 -11.07 -2.02
N PRO A 30 11.84 -11.95 -2.69
CA PRO A 30 10.42 -12.06 -2.42
C PRO A 30 10.16 -12.77 -1.08
N LEU A 31 9.21 -12.24 -0.30
CA LEU A 31 8.74 -12.86 0.95
C LEU A 31 7.28 -13.31 0.80
N GLY A 32 7.03 -14.59 1.04
CA GLY A 32 5.69 -15.17 1.04
C GLY A 32 5.07 -15.20 2.44
N LEU A 33 3.91 -14.55 2.64
CA LEU A 33 3.10 -14.70 3.84
C LEU A 33 2.05 -15.79 3.61
N THR A 34 2.21 -16.95 4.25
CA THR A 34 1.30 -18.09 4.15
C THR A 34 0.46 -18.25 5.43
N GLY A 35 -0.67 -18.94 5.32
CA GLY A 35 -1.54 -19.24 6.46
C GLY A 35 -3.02 -19.32 6.06
N ALA A 36 -3.85 -19.81 6.97
CA ALA A 36 -5.29 -19.97 6.77
C ALA A 36 -6.00 -18.65 6.43
N SER A 37 -7.21 -18.73 5.85
CA SER A 37 -8.05 -17.54 5.65
C SER A 37 -8.37 -16.91 7.02
N GLY A 38 -8.31 -15.58 7.09
CA GLY A 38 -8.54 -14.85 8.33
C GLY A 38 -7.38 -14.84 9.34
N SER A 39 -6.20 -15.41 9.01
CA SER A 39 -5.04 -15.44 9.93
C SER A 39 -4.29 -14.10 10.09
N GLY A 40 -4.79 -13.00 9.52
CA GLY A 40 -4.19 -11.67 9.70
C GLY A 40 -3.22 -11.23 8.59
N LYS A 41 -2.96 -12.04 7.55
CA LYS A 41 -2.02 -11.69 6.46
C LYS A 41 -2.28 -10.31 5.85
N THR A 42 -3.54 -10.06 5.45
CA THR A 42 -3.94 -8.77 4.88
C THR A 42 -3.84 -7.64 5.91
N THR A 43 -4.05 -7.94 7.19
CA THR A 43 -3.91 -6.98 8.29
C THR A 43 -2.45 -6.55 8.46
N ILE A 44 -1.49 -7.48 8.34
CA ILE A 44 -0.05 -7.18 8.36
C ILE A 44 0.30 -6.22 7.22
N ILE A 45 -0.11 -6.54 5.99
CA ILE A 45 0.15 -5.69 4.82
C ILE A 45 -0.46 -4.29 5.02
N LYS A 46 -1.72 -4.22 5.50
CA LYS A 46 -2.38 -2.95 5.78
C LYS A 46 -1.70 -2.15 6.91
N ALA A 47 -1.15 -2.82 7.91
CA ALA A 47 -0.36 -2.19 8.97
C ALA A 47 0.92 -1.55 8.37
N VAL A 48 1.67 -2.29 7.56
CA VAL A 48 2.86 -1.78 6.84
C VAL A 48 2.51 -0.56 6.00
N MET A 49 1.41 -0.64 5.23
CA MET A 49 0.93 0.46 4.39
C MET A 49 0.33 1.64 5.18
N GLY A 50 0.03 1.47 6.47
CA GLY A 50 -0.63 2.50 7.27
C GLY A 50 -2.10 2.75 6.91
N ILE A 51 -2.77 1.75 6.36
CA ILE A 51 -4.18 1.77 5.93
C ILE A 51 -5.03 0.76 6.71
N LEU A 52 -4.71 0.57 7.99
CA LEU A 52 -5.55 -0.25 8.86
C LEU A 52 -6.99 0.25 8.85
N PRO A 53 -7.99 -0.66 8.89
CA PRO A 53 -9.38 -0.27 8.98
C PRO A 53 -9.66 0.59 10.21
N TYR A 54 -10.71 1.42 10.12
CA TYR A 54 -11.13 2.21 11.26
C TYR A 54 -11.39 1.32 12.48
N GLY A 55 -10.87 1.73 13.63
CA GLY A 55 -10.98 0.95 14.85
C GLY A 55 -9.92 -0.14 15.01
N CYS A 56 -8.96 -0.27 14.12
CA CYS A 56 -7.78 -1.13 14.28
C CYS A 56 -6.52 -0.30 14.49
N ALA A 57 -5.65 -0.74 15.38
CA ALA A 57 -4.38 -0.07 15.66
C ALA A 57 -3.27 -1.08 15.91
N ILE A 58 -2.04 -0.64 15.65
CA ILE A 58 -0.85 -1.32 16.14
C ILE A 58 -0.80 -1.08 17.65
N GLU A 59 -0.81 -2.16 18.42
CA GLU A 59 -0.75 -2.14 19.88
C GLU A 59 0.69 -2.25 20.36
N GLU A 60 1.47 -3.11 19.70
CA GLU A 60 2.87 -3.35 20.01
C GLU A 60 3.66 -3.59 18.73
N GLY A 61 4.96 -3.40 18.82
CA GLY A 61 5.90 -3.64 17.74
C GLY A 61 6.28 -2.40 16.96
N GLU A 62 7.07 -2.60 15.92
CA GLU A 62 7.66 -1.53 15.13
C GLU A 62 7.76 -1.94 13.65
N ILE A 63 7.52 -1.01 12.75
CA ILE A 63 7.72 -1.17 11.32
C ILE A 63 8.77 -0.17 10.85
N LEU A 64 9.91 -0.67 10.37
CA LEU A 64 11.03 0.12 9.90
C LEU A 64 11.20 -0.01 8.40
N LEU A 65 11.37 1.10 7.70
CA LEU A 65 11.78 1.13 6.30
C LEU A 65 13.13 1.84 6.20
N ASP A 66 14.14 1.10 5.76
CA ASP A 66 15.53 1.55 5.72
C ASP A 66 16.02 2.15 7.07
N GLY A 67 15.64 1.50 8.16
CA GLY A 67 15.97 1.92 9.53
C GLY A 67 15.10 3.06 10.09
N GLN A 68 14.17 3.62 9.28
CA GLN A 68 13.27 4.67 9.74
C GLN A 68 11.91 4.10 10.15
N SER A 69 11.46 4.41 11.38
CA SER A 69 10.13 4.01 11.85
C SER A 69 9.02 4.66 11.04
N LEU A 70 8.10 3.83 10.52
CA LEU A 70 6.94 4.31 9.78
C LEU A 70 5.84 4.85 10.71
N GLU A 71 5.80 4.45 11.97
CA GLU A 71 4.79 4.89 12.94
C GLU A 71 5.04 6.31 13.44
N GLY A 72 6.30 6.71 13.55
CA GLY A 72 6.70 8.07 13.92
C GLY A 72 6.52 9.11 12.82
N LEU A 73 6.12 8.69 11.62
CA LEU A 73 5.93 9.60 10.50
C LEU A 73 4.61 10.37 10.61
N SER A 74 4.64 11.67 10.28
CA SER A 74 3.41 12.41 10.07
C SER A 74 2.56 11.78 8.95
N ALA A 75 1.23 11.94 9.00
CA ALA A 75 0.32 11.42 7.99
C ALA A 75 0.67 11.89 6.56
N ARG A 76 1.28 13.07 6.41
CA ARG A 76 1.79 13.58 5.12
C ARG A 76 2.98 12.76 4.64
N LYS A 77 4.01 12.58 5.46
CA LYS A 77 5.20 11.80 5.12
C LYS A 77 4.84 10.35 4.81
N ARG A 78 3.97 9.73 5.62
CA ARG A 78 3.52 8.36 5.39
C ARG A 78 2.81 8.20 4.04
N ARG A 79 1.94 9.14 3.64
CA ARG A 79 1.32 9.13 2.31
C ARG A 79 2.34 9.29 1.17
N GLU A 80 3.40 10.05 1.39
CA GLU A 80 4.49 10.19 0.42
C GLU A 80 5.21 8.84 0.22
N TYR A 81 5.60 8.16 1.29
CA TYR A 81 6.19 6.81 1.21
C TYR A 81 5.26 5.79 0.52
N CYS A 82 3.97 5.79 0.85
CA CYS A 82 2.97 4.92 0.23
C CYS A 82 2.63 5.27 -1.24
N GLY A 83 3.37 6.14 -1.87
CA GLY A 83 3.17 6.49 -3.27
C GLY A 83 4.44 6.45 -4.10
N THR A 84 5.59 6.45 -3.43
CA THR A 84 6.90 6.51 -4.09
C THR A 84 7.77 5.30 -3.78
N VAL A 85 7.65 4.73 -2.60
CA VAL A 85 8.49 3.62 -2.13
C VAL A 85 7.69 2.34 -1.90
N LEU A 86 6.50 2.46 -1.30
CA LEU A 86 5.63 1.32 -1.02
C LEU A 86 4.47 1.30 -2.02
N GLY A 87 4.37 0.25 -2.83
CA GLY A 87 3.24 -0.04 -3.70
C GLY A 87 2.34 -1.12 -3.09
N PHE A 88 1.03 -1.02 -3.32
CA PHE A 88 0.06 -2.01 -2.88
C PHE A 88 -0.84 -2.45 -4.02
N ILE A 89 -0.88 -3.75 -4.28
CA ILE A 89 -1.80 -4.37 -5.24
C ILE A 89 -2.85 -5.14 -4.43
N PRO A 90 -4.10 -4.66 -4.37
CA PRO A 90 -5.16 -5.34 -3.63
C PRO A 90 -5.61 -6.62 -4.34
N GLN A 91 -6.17 -7.57 -3.57
CA GLN A 91 -6.71 -8.82 -4.09
C GLN A 91 -7.87 -8.60 -5.08
N SER A 92 -8.65 -7.54 -4.88
CA SER A 92 -9.73 -7.11 -5.79
C SER A 92 -9.42 -5.70 -6.31
N PRO A 93 -8.68 -5.57 -7.43
CA PRO A 93 -8.23 -4.27 -7.93
C PRO A 93 -9.38 -3.30 -8.23
N MET A 94 -10.53 -3.83 -8.66
CA MET A 94 -11.72 -3.02 -8.97
C MET A 94 -12.24 -2.21 -7.78
N THR A 95 -12.00 -2.67 -6.54
CA THR A 95 -12.40 -1.93 -5.33
C THR A 95 -11.46 -0.78 -4.98
N ALA A 96 -10.32 -0.69 -5.65
CA ALA A 96 -9.35 0.39 -5.47
C ALA A 96 -9.63 1.60 -6.36
N PHE A 97 -10.46 1.43 -7.40
CA PHE A 97 -10.86 2.50 -8.30
C PHE A 97 -12.14 3.18 -7.82
N ASP A 98 -12.23 4.49 -8.02
CA ASP A 98 -13.48 5.23 -7.85
C ASP A 98 -14.42 4.90 -9.03
N PRO A 99 -15.60 4.29 -8.78
CA PRO A 99 -16.52 3.92 -9.85
C PRO A 99 -17.16 5.13 -10.57
N HIS A 100 -17.09 6.32 -9.98
CA HIS A 100 -17.62 7.55 -10.57
C HIS A 100 -16.61 8.27 -11.47
N MET A 101 -15.37 7.79 -11.53
CA MET A 101 -14.31 8.37 -12.36
C MET A 101 -13.78 7.37 -13.40
N ARG A 102 -13.52 7.85 -14.62
CA ARG A 102 -12.84 7.04 -15.64
C ARG A 102 -11.44 6.66 -15.15
N ILE A 103 -10.99 5.44 -15.44
CA ILE A 103 -9.68 4.92 -15.02
C ILE A 103 -8.55 5.81 -15.51
N GLY A 104 -8.57 6.23 -16.78
CA GLY A 104 -7.57 7.16 -17.33
C GLY A 104 -7.47 8.47 -16.57
N ALA A 105 -8.60 9.02 -16.11
CA ALA A 105 -8.60 10.25 -15.29
C ALA A 105 -7.94 10.03 -13.93
N GLN A 106 -8.18 8.88 -13.28
CA GLN A 106 -7.54 8.51 -12.02
C GLN A 106 -6.04 8.30 -12.18
N MET A 107 -5.59 7.66 -13.27
CA MET A 107 -4.18 7.50 -13.61
C MET A 107 -3.51 8.86 -13.82
N VAL A 108 -4.10 9.72 -14.64
CA VAL A 108 -3.58 11.08 -14.90
C VAL A 108 -3.46 11.87 -13.59
N GLN A 109 -4.47 11.84 -12.74
CA GLN A 109 -4.41 12.50 -11.43
C GLN A 109 -3.27 11.97 -10.57
N THR A 110 -3.10 10.65 -10.52
CA THR A 110 -2.03 9.98 -9.78
C THR A 110 -0.65 10.39 -10.28
N PHE A 111 -0.42 10.35 -11.60
CA PHE A 111 0.87 10.71 -12.20
C PHE A 111 1.19 12.20 -12.00
N ARG A 112 0.20 13.08 -12.08
CA ARG A 112 0.39 14.50 -11.78
C ARG A 112 0.81 14.74 -10.34
N LEU A 113 0.16 14.07 -9.40
CA LEU A 113 0.43 14.23 -7.97
C LEU A 113 1.73 13.58 -7.52
N ARG A 114 2.05 12.39 -8.07
CA ARG A 114 3.19 11.59 -7.61
C ARG A 114 4.48 11.89 -8.37
N LEU A 115 4.37 12.16 -9.67
CA LEU A 115 5.52 12.41 -10.54
C LEU A 115 5.68 13.88 -10.91
N ASN A 116 4.83 14.76 -10.38
CA ASN A 116 4.80 16.20 -10.66
C ASN A 116 4.77 16.51 -12.17
N LEU A 117 3.99 15.74 -12.94
CA LEU A 117 3.89 15.89 -14.38
C LEU A 117 2.82 16.93 -14.76
N SER A 118 3.02 17.61 -15.90
CA SER A 118 1.97 18.38 -16.56
C SER A 118 0.82 17.44 -16.99
N LYS A 119 -0.37 17.99 -17.23
CA LYS A 119 -1.54 17.21 -17.65
C LYS A 119 -1.24 16.38 -18.90
N ASP A 120 -0.64 17.00 -19.92
CA ASP A 120 -0.36 16.34 -21.21
C ASP A 120 0.64 15.20 -21.07
N LYS A 121 1.71 15.40 -20.28
CA LYS A 121 2.67 14.34 -19.99
C LYS A 121 2.06 13.20 -19.18
N ALA A 122 1.19 13.51 -18.24
CA ALA A 122 0.50 12.48 -17.45
C ALA A 122 -0.50 11.69 -18.31
N GLN A 123 -1.19 12.33 -19.26
CA GLN A 123 -2.08 11.64 -20.21
C GLN A 123 -1.28 10.72 -21.15
N ALA A 124 -0.16 11.20 -21.70
CA ALA A 124 0.71 10.40 -22.56
C ALA A 124 1.23 9.16 -21.79
N LEU A 125 1.70 9.35 -20.57
CA LEU A 125 2.17 8.25 -19.73
C LEU A 125 1.05 7.27 -19.38
N ALA A 126 -0.16 7.75 -19.06
CA ALA A 126 -1.31 6.89 -18.77
C ALA A 126 -1.64 5.99 -19.97
N ARG A 127 -1.66 6.56 -21.18
CA ARG A 127 -1.90 5.80 -22.41
C ARG A 127 -0.78 4.76 -22.66
N GLU A 128 0.48 5.15 -22.52
CA GLU A 128 1.62 4.24 -22.65
C GLU A 128 1.50 3.05 -21.70
N GLN A 129 1.18 3.28 -20.42
CA GLN A 129 1.04 2.22 -19.43
C GLN A 129 -0.15 1.29 -19.72
N LEU A 130 -1.25 1.81 -20.24
CA LEU A 130 -2.40 0.98 -20.64
C LEU A 130 -2.08 0.12 -21.87
N LEU A 131 -1.39 0.68 -22.86
CA LEU A 131 -0.91 -0.08 -24.01
C LEU A 131 0.09 -1.18 -23.64
N ALA A 132 0.96 -0.91 -22.67
CA ALA A 132 1.94 -1.89 -22.18
C ALA A 132 1.30 -3.13 -21.55
N VAL A 133 0.04 -3.04 -21.11
CA VAL A 133 -0.76 -4.17 -20.60
C VAL A 133 -1.83 -4.65 -21.59
N ASN A 134 -1.66 -4.35 -22.89
CA ASN A 134 -2.55 -4.75 -24.00
C ASN A 134 -3.99 -4.21 -23.89
N LEU A 135 -4.17 -3.03 -23.32
CA LEU A 135 -5.44 -2.30 -23.34
C LEU A 135 -5.39 -1.25 -24.45
N GLU A 136 -5.75 -1.66 -25.67
CA GLU A 136 -5.63 -0.84 -26.89
C GLU A 136 -6.72 0.24 -26.99
N ASP A 137 -7.92 0.00 -26.46
CA ASP A 137 -9.07 0.92 -26.52
C ASP A 137 -9.11 1.93 -25.36
N ALA A 138 -7.94 2.38 -24.92
CA ALA A 138 -7.79 3.32 -23.83
C ALA A 138 -8.00 4.78 -24.29
N GLU A 139 -9.24 5.14 -24.71
CA GLU A 139 -9.68 6.53 -24.96
C GLU A 139 -10.32 7.20 -23.73
#